data_267553917306a7b12379927499da045c
#
_entry.id   267553917306a7b12379927499da045c
#
_cell.length_a   1.000
_cell.length_b   1.000
_cell.length_c   1.000
_cell.angle_alpha   90.00
_cell.angle_beta   90.00
_cell.angle_gamma   90.00
#
_symmetry.space_group_name_H-M   'P 1'
#
loop_
_entity.id
_entity.type
_entity.pdbx_description
1 polymer ?
#
loop_
_entity_poly.entity_id
_entity_poly.type
_entity_poly.pdbx_seq_one_letter_code
_entity_poly.pdbx_strand_id
1 'polypeptide(L)'
;MNDDIKQSDPRARWMWFFIAIAVLVRMAFWIATDRVWEDALITIRHAENAARGQGLTHHPLQGAPVHGFTSPISVLIPLAAECVQQGSALTVMRVVSCIAAAFTIFIAYRIAIEPSVNLSSTATFFLLGFLAIEFHQILFGIAGMETQCVVLINLFAFWRFLAGGIASLGIALSLVMWARPDGVLLVGILLLGVILQKRFLHAAMVAALALLLFAPWILFTEIYYGSYVPHTIVAKKQTLFRTFSDAPDSWTYSQLWASEIWRRFNFLRLWFSPLYGGTGNVINFVRGARPLQILYLVIALIGFADTLRRPLLRVLPLYVAVYASYLVIMMIQPAWWYILPWLGNVAILFALGLDRLGRYAEGNGIAKQALATIPVVYLSLYAFATVCGTFAERHVQLGIENACRAKIGKWLEEHVAADAWVACECLGYLGTYSNRPILDYPGLCSPRSVRAIAQIPERKRSLLALIDREKPEWLVLRPAEWAQFERDHPASWQEYELVERFLADRDHIEAMGRWVFADGLSLTIDEEFVILQHRRP
;
A
#
# COMPACT_ATOMS: atom_id res chain seq x y z
N MET A 1 13.49 30.44 -44.05
CA MET A 1 13.87 29.02 -43.94
C MET A 1 14.92 28.96 -42.85
N ASN A 2 14.47 29.04 -41.61
CA ASN A 2 15.31 28.88 -40.43
C ASN A 2 14.85 27.57 -39.77
N ASP A 3 15.56 26.49 -40.04
CA ASP A 3 15.49 25.25 -39.29
C ASP A 3 16.19 25.49 -37.93
N ASP A 4 15.45 26.07 -36.98
CA ASP A 4 15.78 25.98 -35.59
C ASP A 4 15.65 24.51 -35.21
N ILE A 5 16.77 23.79 -35.26
CA ILE A 5 16.92 22.49 -34.61
C ILE A 5 16.57 22.75 -33.16
N LYS A 6 15.31 22.40 -32.78
CA LYS A 6 14.86 22.39 -31.38
C LYS A 6 15.85 21.52 -30.62
N GLN A 7 16.81 22.14 -29.93
CA GLN A 7 17.66 21.43 -28.99
C GLN A 7 16.71 20.68 -28.05
N SER A 8 16.73 19.36 -28.13
CA SER A 8 15.90 18.52 -27.28
C SER A 8 16.23 18.83 -25.82
N ASP A 9 15.19 19.11 -25.01
CA ASP A 9 15.36 19.40 -23.57
C ASP A 9 16.27 18.33 -22.96
N PRO A 10 17.41 18.72 -22.35
CA PRO A 10 18.36 17.76 -21.80
C PRO A 10 17.74 16.85 -20.72
N ARG A 11 16.60 17.26 -20.12
CA ARG A 11 15.86 16.46 -19.15
C ARG A 11 15.11 15.29 -19.81
N ALA A 12 14.78 15.39 -21.12
CA ALA A 12 14.10 14.32 -21.85
C ALA A 12 14.92 13.02 -21.92
N ARG A 13 16.28 13.14 -21.99
CA ARG A 13 17.16 11.95 -21.93
C ARG A 13 17.02 11.18 -20.62
N TRP A 14 16.86 11.90 -19.49
CA TRP A 14 16.63 11.28 -18.19
C TRP A 14 15.27 10.59 -18.12
N MET A 15 14.24 11.15 -18.74
CA MET A 15 12.93 10.53 -18.84
C MET A 15 13.03 9.15 -19.49
N TRP A 16 13.60 9.05 -20.69
CA TRP A 16 13.72 7.76 -21.39
C TRP A 16 14.60 6.77 -20.62
N PHE A 17 15.71 7.24 -20.06
CA PHE A 17 16.58 6.41 -19.24
C PHE A 17 15.85 5.83 -18.05
N PHE A 18 15.11 6.65 -17.28
CA PHE A 18 14.41 6.17 -16.11
C PHE A 18 13.10 5.41 -16.42
N ILE A 19 12.48 5.62 -17.57
CA ILE A 19 11.42 4.72 -18.07
C ILE A 19 11.98 3.31 -18.24
N ALA A 20 13.10 3.16 -18.91
CA ALA A 20 13.74 1.86 -19.10
C ALA A 20 14.12 1.23 -17.74
N ILE A 21 14.76 1.98 -16.84
CA ILE A 21 15.12 1.50 -15.50
C ILE A 21 13.87 1.08 -14.70
N ALA A 22 12.80 1.88 -14.70
CA ALA A 22 11.58 1.57 -13.97
C ALA A 22 10.94 0.24 -14.39
N VAL A 23 10.93 -0.03 -15.69
CA VAL A 23 10.40 -1.29 -16.23
C VAL A 23 11.37 -2.45 -15.93
N LEU A 24 12.66 -2.28 -16.23
CA LEU A 24 13.65 -3.34 -16.05
C LEU A 24 13.78 -3.80 -14.59
N VAL A 25 13.79 -2.86 -13.63
CA VAL A 25 13.91 -3.21 -12.20
C VAL A 25 12.65 -3.96 -11.73
N ARG A 26 11.46 -3.57 -12.19
CA ARG A 26 10.22 -4.30 -11.87
C ARG A 26 10.18 -5.69 -12.48
N MET A 27 10.61 -5.83 -13.74
CA MET A 27 10.74 -7.16 -14.38
C MET A 27 11.77 -8.02 -13.64
N ALA A 28 12.93 -7.45 -13.29
CA ALA A 28 13.96 -8.17 -12.53
C ALA A 28 13.44 -8.61 -11.16
N PHE A 29 12.73 -7.74 -10.42
CA PHE A 29 12.09 -8.07 -9.16
C PHE A 29 11.05 -9.20 -9.33
N TRP A 30 10.18 -9.10 -10.34
CA TRP A 30 9.21 -10.15 -10.65
C TRP A 30 9.88 -11.52 -10.87
N ILE A 31 10.83 -11.57 -11.79
CA ILE A 31 11.55 -12.81 -12.14
C ILE A 31 12.32 -13.37 -10.92
N ALA A 32 12.92 -12.49 -10.12
CA ALA A 32 13.72 -12.92 -8.98
C ALA A 32 12.88 -13.43 -7.81
N THR A 33 11.70 -12.87 -7.57
CA THR A 33 10.94 -13.11 -6.32
C THR A 33 9.66 -13.89 -6.52
N ASP A 34 9.00 -13.73 -7.65
CA ASP A 34 7.60 -14.13 -7.89
C ASP A 34 6.64 -13.72 -6.76
N ARG A 35 6.95 -12.61 -6.09
CA ARG A 35 6.26 -12.14 -4.88
C ARG A 35 4.77 -11.90 -5.12
N VAL A 36 3.95 -12.39 -4.20
CA VAL A 36 2.51 -12.14 -4.15
C VAL A 36 2.17 -11.54 -2.79
N TRP A 37 1.45 -10.44 -2.78
CA TRP A 37 1.00 -9.81 -1.54
C TRP A 37 -0.33 -10.39 -1.10
N GLU A 38 -0.51 -10.57 0.20
CA GLU A 38 -1.72 -11.19 0.76
C GLU A 38 -3.01 -10.45 0.38
N ASP A 39 -3.02 -9.11 0.49
CA ASP A 39 -4.20 -8.32 0.12
C ASP A 39 -4.52 -8.37 -1.39
N ALA A 40 -3.51 -8.60 -2.24
CA ALA A 40 -3.74 -8.80 -3.67
C ALA A 40 -4.54 -10.09 -3.94
N LEU A 41 -4.26 -11.16 -3.21
CA LEU A 41 -5.01 -12.41 -3.32
C LEU A 41 -6.48 -12.22 -2.90
N ILE A 42 -6.76 -11.38 -1.90
CA ILE A 42 -8.13 -11.06 -1.50
C ILE A 42 -8.90 -10.45 -2.68
N THR A 43 -8.35 -9.46 -3.37
CA THR A 43 -9.01 -8.78 -4.49
C THR A 43 -9.09 -9.66 -5.74
N ILE A 44 -8.04 -10.42 -6.04
CA ILE A 44 -8.01 -11.40 -7.14
C ILE A 44 -9.08 -12.46 -6.91
N ARG A 45 -9.25 -12.96 -5.69
CA ARG A 45 -10.28 -13.96 -5.38
C ARG A 45 -11.71 -13.46 -5.64
N HIS A 46 -12.01 -12.19 -5.33
CA HIS A 46 -13.30 -11.59 -5.71
C HIS A 46 -13.49 -11.59 -7.22
N ALA A 47 -12.46 -11.25 -7.97
CA ALA A 47 -12.49 -11.22 -9.43
C ALA A 47 -12.68 -12.61 -10.04
N GLU A 48 -11.96 -13.62 -9.55
CA GLU A 48 -12.09 -15.02 -9.97
C GLU A 48 -13.52 -15.55 -9.76
N ASN A 49 -14.08 -15.31 -8.57
CA ASN A 49 -15.45 -15.75 -8.26
C ASN A 49 -16.47 -15.04 -9.16
N ALA A 50 -16.30 -13.75 -9.43
CA ALA A 50 -17.17 -13.02 -10.34
C ALA A 50 -17.07 -13.56 -11.78
N ALA A 51 -15.86 -13.83 -12.28
CA ALA A 51 -15.65 -14.39 -13.62
C ALA A 51 -16.25 -15.81 -13.77
N ARG A 52 -16.34 -16.57 -12.66
CA ARG A 52 -17.01 -17.89 -12.60
C ARG A 52 -18.52 -17.81 -12.39
N GLY A 53 -19.11 -16.61 -12.34
CA GLY A 53 -20.54 -16.40 -12.09
C GLY A 53 -20.98 -16.61 -10.63
N GLN A 54 -20.03 -16.70 -9.70
CA GLN A 54 -20.29 -16.88 -8.26
C GLN A 54 -20.51 -15.56 -7.51
N GLY A 55 -20.49 -14.43 -8.23
CA GLY A 55 -20.64 -13.09 -7.69
C GLY A 55 -19.30 -12.44 -7.32
N LEU A 56 -19.31 -11.11 -7.23
CA LEU A 56 -18.14 -10.31 -6.86
C LEU A 56 -17.96 -10.36 -5.34
N THR A 57 -17.50 -11.49 -4.82
CA THR A 57 -17.37 -11.79 -3.39
C THR A 57 -16.16 -12.70 -3.15
N HIS A 58 -15.63 -12.68 -1.92
CA HIS A 58 -14.49 -13.52 -1.56
C HIS A 58 -14.84 -15.00 -1.51
N HIS A 59 -16.03 -15.34 -0.98
CA HIS A 59 -16.53 -16.73 -0.93
C HIS A 59 -18.05 -16.76 -1.09
N PRO A 60 -18.59 -17.60 -1.99
CA PRO A 60 -20.04 -17.63 -2.29
C PRO A 60 -20.91 -18.12 -1.13
N LEU A 61 -20.41 -19.00 -0.26
CA LEU A 61 -21.16 -19.55 0.89
C LEU A 61 -21.34 -18.54 2.05
N GLN A 62 -20.84 -17.32 1.93
CA GLN A 62 -21.07 -16.29 2.95
C GLN A 62 -22.45 -15.62 2.87
N GLY A 63 -23.31 -16.10 1.96
CA GLY A 63 -24.65 -15.56 1.72
C GLY A 63 -24.63 -14.43 0.69
N ALA A 64 -25.01 -13.20 1.08
CA ALA A 64 -24.95 -12.05 0.18
C ALA A 64 -23.50 -11.67 -0.19
N PRO A 65 -23.28 -11.12 -1.40
CA PRO A 65 -21.97 -10.64 -1.79
C PRO A 65 -21.39 -9.64 -0.78
N VAL A 66 -20.08 -9.71 -0.52
CA VAL A 66 -19.38 -8.88 0.44
C VAL A 66 -18.43 -7.92 -0.27
N HIS A 67 -18.56 -6.63 0.00
CA HIS A 67 -17.64 -5.59 -0.51
C HIS A 67 -16.31 -5.63 0.27
N GLY A 68 -15.55 -6.72 0.07
CA GLY A 68 -14.32 -7.04 0.82
C GLY A 68 -13.05 -6.36 0.30
N PHE A 69 -13.16 -5.25 -0.43
CA PHE A 69 -12.04 -4.46 -0.97
C PHE A 69 -12.37 -2.96 -0.95
N THR A 70 -11.35 -2.10 -1.04
CA THR A 70 -11.55 -0.64 -0.98
C THR A 70 -11.32 0.05 -2.33
N SER A 71 -10.44 -0.48 -3.17
CA SER A 71 -10.06 0.11 -4.46
C SER A 71 -10.87 -0.54 -5.59
N PRO A 72 -11.69 0.22 -6.35
CA PRO A 72 -12.35 -0.30 -7.53
C PRO A 72 -11.41 -0.92 -8.57
N ILE A 73 -10.29 -0.25 -8.87
CA ILE A 73 -9.34 -0.74 -9.88
C ILE A 73 -8.61 -2.02 -9.44
N SER A 74 -8.45 -2.27 -8.12
CA SER A 74 -7.81 -3.47 -7.61
C SER A 74 -8.61 -4.75 -7.88
N VAL A 75 -9.89 -4.64 -8.17
CA VAL A 75 -10.76 -5.77 -8.49
C VAL A 75 -11.19 -5.77 -9.96
N LEU A 76 -11.41 -4.60 -10.57
CA LEU A 76 -11.90 -4.53 -11.96
C LEU A 76 -10.83 -4.91 -12.99
N ILE A 77 -9.56 -4.57 -12.75
CA ILE A 77 -8.46 -4.99 -13.62
C ILE A 77 -8.29 -6.52 -13.57
N PRO A 78 -8.17 -7.17 -12.38
CA PRO A 78 -8.20 -8.63 -12.27
C PRO A 78 -9.45 -9.27 -12.90
N LEU A 79 -10.63 -8.71 -12.69
CA LEU A 79 -11.87 -9.24 -13.26
C LEU A 79 -11.84 -9.24 -14.79
N ALA A 80 -11.42 -8.14 -15.40
CA ALA A 80 -11.26 -8.09 -16.85
C ALA A 80 -10.26 -9.14 -17.36
N ALA A 81 -9.16 -9.37 -16.63
CA ALA A 81 -8.19 -10.39 -16.94
C ALA A 81 -8.77 -11.80 -16.86
N GLU A 82 -9.46 -12.13 -15.75
CA GLU A 82 -10.10 -13.44 -15.53
C GLU A 82 -11.21 -13.74 -16.54
N CYS A 83 -11.96 -12.73 -17.00
CA CYS A 83 -12.96 -12.89 -18.05
C CYS A 83 -12.33 -13.22 -19.42
N VAL A 84 -11.10 -12.78 -19.68
CA VAL A 84 -10.36 -13.09 -20.92
C VAL A 84 -9.68 -14.46 -20.80
N GLN A 85 -8.97 -14.68 -19.71
CA GLN A 85 -8.26 -15.92 -19.43
C GLN A 85 -8.21 -16.17 -17.94
N GLN A 86 -8.83 -17.26 -17.48
CA GLN A 86 -8.80 -17.66 -16.09
C GLN A 86 -7.36 -17.89 -15.59
N GLY A 87 -7.08 -17.44 -14.38
CA GLY A 87 -5.75 -17.52 -13.75
C GLY A 87 -4.75 -16.45 -14.22
N SER A 88 -5.18 -15.47 -15.05
CA SER A 88 -4.28 -14.42 -15.57
C SER A 88 -4.23 -13.16 -14.72
N ALA A 89 -5.10 -13.01 -13.73
CA ALA A 89 -5.27 -11.78 -12.95
C ALA A 89 -3.96 -11.22 -12.38
N LEU A 90 -3.17 -12.06 -11.70
CA LEU A 90 -1.90 -11.63 -11.11
C LEU A 90 -0.88 -11.19 -12.18
N THR A 91 -0.76 -11.94 -13.27
CA THR A 91 0.15 -11.60 -14.38
C THR A 91 -0.24 -10.26 -15.01
N VAL A 92 -1.54 -10.05 -15.25
CA VAL A 92 -2.03 -8.79 -15.81
C VAL A 92 -1.77 -7.62 -14.85
N MET A 93 -1.99 -7.79 -13.54
CA MET A 93 -1.67 -6.76 -12.54
C MET A 93 -0.19 -6.37 -12.55
N ARG A 94 0.71 -7.33 -12.69
CA ARG A 94 2.16 -7.12 -12.81
C ARG A 94 2.52 -6.34 -14.08
N VAL A 95 1.94 -6.70 -15.21
CA VAL A 95 2.13 -5.98 -16.48
C VAL A 95 1.60 -4.57 -16.39
N VAL A 96 0.39 -4.39 -15.84
CA VAL A 96 -0.21 -3.07 -15.60
C VAL A 96 0.69 -2.22 -14.69
N SER A 97 1.29 -2.81 -13.65
CA SER A 97 2.25 -2.12 -12.77
C SER A 97 3.50 -1.64 -13.54
N CYS A 98 4.07 -2.45 -14.43
CA CYS A 98 5.20 -2.05 -15.27
C CYS A 98 4.83 -0.88 -16.21
N ILE A 99 3.67 -0.96 -16.85
CA ILE A 99 3.15 0.11 -17.71
C ILE A 99 2.88 1.39 -16.90
N ALA A 100 2.23 1.27 -15.75
CA ALA A 100 1.96 2.39 -14.86
C ALA A 100 3.26 3.05 -14.37
N ALA A 101 4.31 2.27 -14.10
CA ALA A 101 5.62 2.82 -13.73
C ALA A 101 6.24 3.64 -14.85
N ALA A 102 6.19 3.17 -16.10
CA ALA A 102 6.67 3.92 -17.25
C ALA A 102 5.92 5.27 -17.39
N PHE A 103 4.59 5.24 -17.28
CA PHE A 103 3.78 6.46 -17.32
C PHE A 103 4.01 7.35 -16.09
N THR A 104 4.31 6.79 -14.92
CA THR A 104 4.67 7.57 -13.71
C THR A 104 5.91 8.43 -13.99
N ILE A 105 6.95 7.87 -14.60
CA ILE A 105 8.15 8.60 -14.99
C ILE A 105 7.83 9.67 -16.03
N PHE A 106 7.01 9.34 -17.04
CA PHE A 106 6.57 10.31 -18.04
C PHE A 106 5.82 11.50 -17.41
N ILE A 107 4.86 11.24 -16.53
CA ILE A 107 4.07 12.29 -15.86
C ILE A 107 4.96 13.12 -14.93
N ALA A 108 5.88 12.48 -14.18
CA ALA A 108 6.83 13.19 -13.33
C ALA A 108 7.75 14.11 -14.14
N TYR A 109 8.19 13.68 -15.32
CA TYR A 109 8.90 14.55 -16.26
C TYR A 109 8.03 15.73 -16.71
N ARG A 110 6.74 15.49 -17.06
CA ARG A 110 5.81 16.57 -17.42
C ARG A 110 5.61 17.59 -16.28
N ILE A 111 5.58 17.12 -15.02
CA ILE A 111 5.57 17.99 -13.85
C ILE A 111 6.89 18.77 -13.76
N ALA A 112 8.03 18.12 -13.95
CA ALA A 112 9.35 18.75 -13.82
C ALA A 112 9.58 19.90 -14.83
N ILE A 113 9.04 19.75 -16.05
CA ILE A 113 9.17 20.78 -17.11
C ILE A 113 8.03 21.81 -17.10
N GLU A 114 6.98 21.62 -16.29
CA GLU A 114 5.87 22.55 -16.20
C GLU A 114 6.37 23.95 -15.79
N PRO A 115 5.98 25.05 -16.48
CA PRO A 115 6.51 26.39 -16.21
C PRO A 115 6.39 26.86 -14.76
N SER A 116 5.32 26.42 -14.07
CA SER A 116 5.10 26.73 -12.65
C SER A 116 6.06 25.99 -11.70
N VAL A 117 6.66 24.87 -12.13
CA VAL A 117 7.59 24.00 -11.39
C VAL A 117 9.02 24.23 -11.86
N ASN A 118 9.29 23.98 -13.12
CA ASN A 118 10.55 24.19 -13.86
C ASN A 118 11.80 23.74 -13.09
N LEU A 119 11.90 22.43 -12.81
CA LEU A 119 13.03 21.84 -12.11
C LEU A 119 14.32 21.89 -12.94
N SER A 120 15.45 22.07 -12.28
CA SER A 120 16.77 21.88 -12.88
C SER A 120 16.99 20.41 -13.33
N SER A 121 17.98 20.17 -14.17
CA SER A 121 18.34 18.81 -14.62
C SER A 121 18.69 17.89 -13.45
N THR A 122 19.40 18.38 -12.43
CA THR A 122 19.79 17.64 -11.22
C THR A 122 18.56 17.25 -10.39
N ALA A 123 17.63 18.19 -10.17
CA ALA A 123 16.40 17.92 -9.42
C ALA A 123 15.49 16.96 -10.19
N THR A 124 15.40 17.10 -11.51
CA THR A 124 14.66 16.17 -12.39
C THR A 124 15.26 14.77 -12.34
N PHE A 125 16.60 14.65 -12.43
CA PHE A 125 17.29 13.37 -12.31
C PHE A 125 16.96 12.65 -11.00
N PHE A 126 16.97 13.36 -9.86
CA PHE A 126 16.58 12.79 -8.57
C PHE A 126 15.12 12.31 -8.59
N LEU A 127 14.18 13.18 -9.00
CA LEU A 127 12.75 12.86 -8.97
C LEU A 127 12.42 11.61 -9.80
N LEU A 128 12.93 11.57 -11.03
CA LEU A 128 12.67 10.45 -11.93
C LEU A 128 13.36 9.17 -11.44
N GLY A 129 14.60 9.29 -10.95
CA GLY A 129 15.35 8.17 -10.39
C GLY A 129 14.69 7.58 -9.16
N PHE A 130 14.24 8.41 -8.22
CA PHE A 130 13.51 7.99 -7.04
C PHE A 130 12.24 7.19 -7.42
N LEU A 131 11.39 7.73 -8.28
CA LEU A 131 10.15 7.06 -8.72
C LEU A 131 10.42 5.77 -9.52
N ALA A 132 11.58 5.66 -10.16
CA ALA A 132 11.95 4.46 -10.90
C ALA A 132 12.37 3.29 -10.00
N ILE A 133 13.12 3.58 -8.90
CA ILE A 133 13.83 2.55 -8.13
C ILE A 133 13.39 2.44 -6.67
N GLU A 134 12.43 3.25 -6.20
CA GLU A 134 11.98 3.16 -4.80
C GLU A 134 11.34 1.79 -4.55
N PHE A 135 11.86 1.08 -3.56
CA PHE A 135 11.61 -0.33 -3.29
C PHE A 135 10.12 -0.68 -3.08
N HIS A 136 9.41 0.14 -2.29
CA HIS A 136 8.02 -0.20 -1.94
C HIS A 136 7.05 -0.05 -3.13
N GLN A 137 7.31 0.89 -4.05
CA GLN A 137 6.54 0.99 -5.28
C GLN A 137 6.74 -0.26 -6.16
N ILE A 138 7.97 -0.80 -6.17
CA ILE A 138 8.30 -2.03 -6.88
C ILE A 138 7.61 -3.21 -6.20
N LEU A 139 7.81 -3.38 -4.90
CA LEU A 139 7.26 -4.48 -4.11
C LEU A 139 5.75 -4.58 -4.28
N PHE A 140 5.01 -3.58 -3.83
CA PHE A 140 3.55 -3.66 -3.82
C PHE A 140 2.95 -3.69 -5.22
N GLY A 141 3.54 -2.96 -6.18
CA GLY A 141 3.06 -2.96 -7.55
C GLY A 141 3.25 -4.31 -8.24
N ILE A 142 4.38 -4.99 -8.04
CA ILE A 142 4.68 -6.29 -8.65
C ILE A 142 4.04 -7.44 -7.86
N ALA A 143 3.84 -7.27 -6.58
CA ALA A 143 3.16 -8.27 -5.77
C ALA A 143 1.63 -8.33 -5.98
N GLY A 144 1.10 -7.64 -7.00
CA GLY A 144 -0.28 -7.75 -7.46
C GLY A 144 -1.23 -6.67 -6.96
N MET A 145 -0.72 -5.64 -6.26
CA MET A 145 -1.54 -4.53 -5.78
C MET A 145 -1.63 -3.38 -6.82
N GLU A 146 -2.67 -2.57 -6.71
CA GLU A 146 -2.93 -1.42 -7.58
C GLU A 146 -2.06 -0.19 -7.28
N THR A 147 -1.16 -0.27 -6.32
CA THR A 147 -0.42 0.86 -5.74
C THR A 147 0.35 1.70 -6.75
N GLN A 148 0.94 1.07 -7.77
CA GLN A 148 1.64 1.81 -8.82
C GLN A 148 0.68 2.66 -9.68
N CYS A 149 -0.54 2.15 -9.92
CA CYS A 149 -1.59 2.91 -10.60
C CYS A 149 -2.02 4.12 -9.75
N VAL A 150 -2.12 3.94 -8.42
CA VAL A 150 -2.47 5.04 -7.51
C VAL A 150 -1.43 6.16 -7.55
N VAL A 151 -0.13 5.81 -7.54
CA VAL A 151 0.97 6.80 -7.66
C VAL A 151 0.86 7.55 -9.00
N LEU A 152 0.69 6.82 -10.10
CA LEU A 152 0.53 7.41 -11.44
C LEU A 152 -0.67 8.38 -11.48
N ILE A 153 -1.82 7.94 -11.03
CA ILE A 153 -3.08 8.71 -11.08
C ILE A 153 -2.98 9.98 -10.22
N ASN A 154 -2.36 9.89 -9.04
CA ASN A 154 -2.17 11.06 -8.18
C ASN A 154 -1.24 12.09 -8.82
N LEU A 155 -0.12 11.66 -9.40
CA LEU A 155 0.78 12.57 -10.13
C LEU A 155 0.12 13.13 -11.39
N PHE A 156 -0.68 12.32 -12.09
CA PHE A 156 -1.46 12.78 -13.24
C PHE A 156 -2.47 13.87 -12.85
N ALA A 157 -3.20 13.69 -11.75
CA ALA A 157 -4.13 14.69 -11.24
C ALA A 157 -3.43 16.00 -10.87
N PHE A 158 -2.27 15.89 -10.19
CA PHE A 158 -1.46 17.06 -9.86
C PHE A 158 -0.94 17.77 -11.13
N TRP A 159 -0.42 17.03 -12.10
CA TRP A 159 -0.01 17.62 -13.38
C TRP A 159 -1.17 18.30 -14.11
N ARG A 160 -2.37 17.67 -14.17
CA ARG A 160 -3.53 18.28 -14.82
C ARG A 160 -4.04 19.53 -14.11
N PHE A 161 -3.91 19.59 -12.80
CA PHE A 161 -4.17 20.80 -12.03
C PHE A 161 -3.23 21.94 -12.41
N LEU A 162 -1.93 21.67 -12.58
CA LEU A 162 -0.94 22.68 -13.00
C LEU A 162 -1.15 23.15 -14.44
N ALA A 163 -1.37 22.22 -15.35
CA ALA A 163 -1.55 22.51 -16.77
C ALA A 163 -2.93 23.10 -17.12
N GLY A 164 -3.91 22.98 -16.22
CA GLY A 164 -5.27 23.49 -16.42
C GLY A 164 -6.14 22.58 -17.30
N GLY A 165 -7.36 23.04 -17.56
CA GLY A 165 -8.34 22.31 -18.37
C GLY A 165 -9.39 21.58 -17.55
N ILE A 166 -10.68 21.89 -17.78
CA ILE A 166 -11.82 21.36 -17.02
C ILE A 166 -11.96 19.85 -17.22
N ALA A 167 -12.06 19.42 -18.48
CA ALA A 167 -12.31 18.01 -18.78
C ALA A 167 -11.19 17.10 -18.28
N SER A 168 -9.93 17.45 -18.54
CA SER A 168 -8.79 16.63 -18.16
C SER A 168 -8.57 16.57 -16.65
N LEU A 169 -8.84 17.67 -15.93
CA LEU A 169 -8.76 17.66 -14.46
C LEU A 169 -9.95 16.87 -13.87
N GLY A 170 -11.16 17.05 -14.37
CA GLY A 170 -12.34 16.30 -13.91
C GLY A 170 -12.17 14.78 -14.10
N ILE A 171 -11.67 14.35 -15.26
CA ILE A 171 -11.31 12.94 -15.50
C ILE A 171 -10.24 12.48 -14.51
N ALA A 172 -9.18 13.27 -14.32
CA ALA A 172 -8.09 12.90 -13.38
C ALA A 172 -8.60 12.76 -11.96
N LEU A 173 -9.46 13.66 -11.47
CA LEU A 173 -10.06 13.57 -10.13
C LEU A 173 -11.00 12.38 -9.99
N SER A 174 -11.75 12.04 -11.03
CA SER A 174 -12.54 10.79 -11.04
C SER A 174 -11.64 9.57 -10.91
N LEU A 175 -10.56 9.48 -11.71
CA LEU A 175 -9.60 8.38 -11.63
C LEU A 175 -8.97 8.25 -10.23
N VAL A 176 -8.71 9.36 -9.53
CA VAL A 176 -8.24 9.35 -8.14
C VAL A 176 -9.24 8.64 -7.22
N MET A 177 -10.55 8.90 -7.38
CA MET A 177 -11.59 8.22 -6.59
C MET A 177 -11.75 6.75 -6.97
N TRP A 178 -11.62 6.39 -8.26
CA TRP A 178 -11.58 5.00 -8.72
C TRP A 178 -10.37 4.24 -8.21
N ALA A 179 -9.24 4.94 -8.03
CA ALA A 179 -8.03 4.33 -7.52
C ALA A 179 -8.13 3.99 -6.03
N ARG A 180 -8.63 4.92 -5.20
CA ARG A 180 -8.74 4.67 -3.75
C ARG A 180 -9.68 5.68 -3.07
N PRO A 181 -10.43 5.27 -2.03
CA PRO A 181 -11.30 6.18 -1.26
C PRO A 181 -10.57 7.34 -0.58
N ASP A 182 -9.36 7.11 -0.06
CA ASP A 182 -8.53 8.16 0.56
C ASP A 182 -8.04 9.23 -0.43
N GLY A 183 -8.13 8.94 -1.73
CA GLY A 183 -7.90 9.91 -2.79
C GLY A 183 -8.82 11.14 -2.74
N VAL A 184 -9.95 11.06 -2.04
CA VAL A 184 -10.86 12.21 -1.82
C VAL A 184 -10.13 13.39 -1.19
N LEU A 185 -9.08 13.17 -0.40
CA LEU A 185 -8.25 14.24 0.17
C LEU A 185 -7.52 15.04 -0.92
N LEU A 186 -6.94 14.34 -1.90
CA LEU A 186 -6.30 15.00 -3.05
C LEU A 186 -7.33 15.74 -3.89
N VAL A 187 -8.48 15.13 -4.16
CA VAL A 187 -9.59 15.73 -4.90
C VAL A 187 -10.02 17.05 -4.25
N GLY A 188 -10.29 17.04 -2.93
CA GLY A 188 -10.69 18.23 -2.18
C GLY A 188 -9.64 19.34 -2.21
N ILE A 189 -8.36 18.99 -2.07
CA ILE A 189 -7.25 19.97 -2.07
C ILE A 189 -7.05 20.58 -3.47
N LEU A 190 -7.11 19.78 -4.54
CA LEU A 190 -6.98 20.32 -5.88
C LEU A 190 -8.18 21.21 -6.28
N LEU A 191 -9.41 20.83 -5.89
CA LEU A 191 -10.59 21.68 -6.05
C LEU A 191 -10.46 22.98 -5.25
N LEU A 192 -10.00 22.91 -3.99
CA LEU A 192 -9.69 24.09 -3.20
C LEU A 192 -8.66 24.98 -3.89
N GLY A 193 -7.63 24.39 -4.50
CA GLY A 193 -6.64 25.11 -5.30
C GLY A 193 -7.26 25.87 -6.48
N VAL A 194 -8.26 25.31 -7.16
CA VAL A 194 -9.01 25.99 -8.23
C VAL A 194 -9.88 27.11 -7.66
N ILE A 195 -10.54 26.89 -6.52
CA ILE A 195 -11.37 27.90 -5.81
C ILE A 195 -10.52 29.09 -5.38
N LEU A 196 -9.34 28.85 -4.81
CA LEU A 196 -8.42 29.91 -4.36
C LEU A 196 -7.89 30.78 -5.53
N GLN A 197 -7.94 30.26 -6.76
CA GLN A 197 -7.72 31.04 -7.98
C GLN A 197 -8.93 31.87 -8.40
N LYS A 198 -10.00 31.92 -7.59
CA LYS A 198 -11.30 32.59 -7.85
C LYS A 198 -12.05 32.05 -9.09
N ARG A 199 -11.77 30.77 -9.47
CA ARG A 199 -12.37 30.10 -10.64
C ARG A 199 -13.52 29.19 -10.20
N PHE A 200 -14.54 29.75 -9.53
CA PHE A 200 -15.61 28.97 -8.88
C PHE A 200 -16.41 28.10 -9.85
N LEU A 201 -16.81 28.65 -11.01
CA LEU A 201 -17.54 27.89 -12.03
C LEU A 201 -16.70 26.75 -12.59
N HIS A 202 -15.40 26.99 -12.80
CA HIS A 202 -14.47 25.96 -13.24
C HIS A 202 -14.37 24.84 -12.19
N ALA A 203 -14.24 25.18 -10.90
CA ALA A 203 -14.22 24.19 -9.82
C ALA A 203 -15.53 23.37 -9.78
N ALA A 204 -16.68 24.02 -9.93
CA ALA A 204 -17.98 23.35 -9.98
C ALA A 204 -18.09 22.38 -11.17
N MET A 205 -17.65 22.79 -12.37
CA MET A 205 -17.67 21.94 -13.55
C MET A 205 -16.71 20.74 -13.43
N VAL A 206 -15.50 20.95 -12.88
CA VAL A 206 -14.53 19.89 -12.60
C VAL A 206 -15.10 18.89 -11.60
N ALA A 207 -15.69 19.37 -10.49
CA ALA A 207 -16.31 18.54 -9.47
C ALA A 207 -17.50 17.74 -10.02
N ALA A 208 -18.38 18.40 -10.79
CA ALA A 208 -19.53 17.75 -11.42
C ALA A 208 -19.10 16.64 -12.37
N LEU A 209 -18.09 16.87 -13.21
CA LEU A 209 -17.56 15.87 -14.12
C LEU A 209 -16.92 14.69 -13.35
N ALA A 210 -16.13 14.98 -12.32
CA ALA A 210 -15.50 13.95 -11.51
C ALA A 210 -16.54 13.05 -10.82
N LEU A 211 -17.58 13.67 -10.23
CA LEU A 211 -18.68 12.94 -9.60
C LEU A 211 -19.51 12.15 -10.62
N LEU A 212 -19.83 12.73 -11.76
CA LEU A 212 -20.57 12.06 -12.84
C LEU A 212 -19.86 10.78 -13.29
N LEU A 213 -18.55 10.85 -13.46
CA LEU A 213 -17.73 9.70 -13.90
C LEU A 213 -17.51 8.66 -12.79
N PHE A 214 -17.63 9.04 -11.51
CA PHE A 214 -17.50 8.12 -10.37
C PHE A 214 -18.87 7.58 -9.89
N ALA A 215 -19.96 8.27 -10.17
CA ALA A 215 -21.31 7.89 -9.75
C ALA A 215 -21.72 6.44 -10.12
N PRO A 216 -21.36 5.91 -11.33
CA PRO A 216 -21.67 4.52 -11.65
C PRO A 216 -21.15 3.51 -10.65
N TRP A 217 -19.96 3.76 -10.07
CA TRP A 217 -19.41 2.88 -9.02
C TRP A 217 -20.20 2.95 -7.73
N ILE A 218 -20.55 4.14 -7.28
CA ILE A 218 -21.38 4.34 -6.08
C ILE A 218 -22.75 3.66 -6.24
N LEU A 219 -23.39 3.85 -7.39
CA LEU A 219 -24.68 3.21 -7.69
C LEU A 219 -24.56 1.69 -7.75
N PHE A 220 -23.53 1.18 -8.39
CA PHE A 220 -23.27 -0.25 -8.44
C PHE A 220 -23.09 -0.83 -7.02
N THR A 221 -22.26 -0.23 -6.18
CA THR A 221 -22.01 -0.76 -4.83
C THR A 221 -23.23 -0.68 -3.94
N GLU A 222 -24.03 0.39 -4.04
CA GLU A 222 -25.29 0.51 -3.31
C GLU A 222 -26.31 -0.56 -3.74
N ILE A 223 -26.48 -0.78 -5.04
CA ILE A 223 -27.46 -1.77 -5.55
C ILE A 223 -26.97 -3.20 -5.30
N TYR A 224 -25.68 -3.47 -5.52
CA TYR A 224 -25.16 -4.83 -5.48
C TYR A 224 -24.83 -5.32 -4.07
N TYR A 225 -24.26 -4.45 -3.23
CA TYR A 225 -23.85 -4.78 -1.85
C TYR A 225 -24.81 -4.24 -0.79
N GLY A 226 -25.76 -3.37 -1.15
CA GLY A 226 -26.62 -2.67 -0.20
C GLY A 226 -25.88 -1.60 0.61
N SER A 227 -24.67 -1.19 0.18
CA SER A 227 -23.88 -0.16 0.83
C SER A 227 -22.78 0.35 -0.08
N TYR A 228 -22.65 1.68 -0.20
CA TYR A 228 -21.53 2.30 -0.87
C TYR A 228 -20.24 2.31 -0.01
N VAL A 229 -20.34 2.01 1.29
CA VAL A 229 -19.18 1.92 2.19
C VAL A 229 -18.60 0.51 2.11
N PRO A 230 -17.31 0.33 1.74
CA PRO A 230 -16.66 -0.96 1.75
C PRO A 230 -16.73 -1.64 3.12
N HIS A 231 -17.05 -2.93 3.13
CA HIS A 231 -17.14 -3.74 4.35
C HIS A 231 -15.82 -3.77 5.12
N THR A 232 -14.69 -3.73 4.43
CA THR A 232 -13.35 -3.63 5.03
C THR A 232 -13.18 -2.40 5.93
N ILE A 233 -13.83 -1.27 5.61
CA ILE A 233 -13.81 -0.06 6.45
C ILE A 233 -14.61 -0.31 7.73
N VAL A 234 -15.76 -0.97 7.63
CA VAL A 234 -16.59 -1.33 8.78
C VAL A 234 -15.84 -2.28 9.70
N ALA A 235 -15.21 -3.32 9.13
CA ALA A 235 -14.41 -4.30 9.87
C ALA A 235 -13.25 -3.63 10.64
N LYS A 236 -12.46 -2.80 9.95
CA LYS A 236 -11.32 -2.10 10.57
C LYS A 236 -11.74 -1.17 11.71
N LYS A 237 -12.89 -0.51 11.63
CA LYS A 237 -13.40 0.32 12.73
C LYS A 237 -13.65 -0.50 14.00
N GLN A 238 -14.06 -1.75 13.88
CA GLN A 238 -14.32 -2.62 15.03
C GLN A 238 -13.06 -3.07 15.77
N THR A 239 -11.91 -3.03 15.11
CA THR A 239 -10.63 -3.49 15.65
C THR A 239 -9.67 -2.35 16.00
N LEU A 240 -10.19 -1.13 16.09
CA LEU A 240 -9.39 0.06 16.45
C LEU A 240 -8.57 -0.17 17.72
N PHE A 241 -9.10 -0.93 18.67
CA PHE A 241 -8.51 -1.18 19.98
C PHE A 241 -7.54 -2.37 20.02
N ARG A 242 -7.36 -3.12 18.93
CA ARG A 242 -6.31 -4.16 18.85
C ARG A 242 -4.93 -3.58 19.12
N THR A 243 -4.68 -2.36 18.67
CA THR A 243 -3.42 -1.65 18.92
C THR A 243 -3.17 -1.37 20.41
N PHE A 244 -4.21 -1.51 21.24
CA PHE A 244 -4.19 -1.23 22.67
C PHE A 244 -4.26 -2.49 23.53
N SER A 245 -4.29 -3.70 22.92
CA SER A 245 -4.37 -4.97 23.65
C SER A 245 -3.22 -5.15 24.64
N ASP A 246 -2.03 -4.66 24.28
CA ASP A 246 -0.82 -4.75 25.09
C ASP A 246 -0.64 -3.59 26.07
N ALA A 247 -1.56 -2.63 26.07
CA ALA A 247 -1.49 -1.48 26.94
C ALA A 247 -2.06 -1.81 28.34
N PRO A 248 -1.49 -1.26 29.43
CA PRO A 248 -2.01 -1.48 30.77
C PRO A 248 -3.50 -1.06 30.86
N ASP A 249 -4.30 -1.85 31.56
CA ASP A 249 -5.73 -1.56 31.80
C ASP A 249 -5.97 -0.21 32.49
N SER A 250 -4.96 0.28 33.22
CA SER A 250 -4.97 1.58 33.88
C SER A 250 -4.89 2.77 32.93
N TRP A 251 -4.53 2.56 31.65
CA TRP A 251 -4.40 3.66 30.70
C TRP A 251 -5.76 4.21 30.28
N THR A 252 -5.85 5.54 30.29
CA THR A 252 -7.00 6.26 29.75
C THR A 252 -7.00 6.26 28.22
N TYR A 253 -8.14 6.50 27.60
CA TYR A 253 -8.23 6.64 26.14
C TYR A 253 -7.27 7.69 25.57
N SER A 254 -7.06 8.81 26.28
CA SER A 254 -6.13 9.85 25.83
C SER A 254 -4.67 9.37 25.83
N GLN A 255 -4.26 8.57 26.81
CA GLN A 255 -2.92 7.98 26.86
C GLN A 255 -2.71 6.95 25.75
N LEU A 256 -3.72 6.10 25.50
CA LEU A 256 -3.71 5.13 24.42
C LEU A 256 -3.55 5.84 23.06
N TRP A 257 -4.36 6.86 22.79
CA TRP A 257 -4.26 7.64 21.57
C TRP A 257 -2.93 8.39 21.43
N ALA A 258 -2.41 8.98 22.49
CA ALA A 258 -1.13 9.66 22.45
C ALA A 258 0.02 8.71 22.09
N SER A 259 0.03 7.51 22.69
CA SER A 259 1.04 6.49 22.38
C SER A 259 0.95 6.02 20.92
N GLU A 260 -0.27 5.81 20.40
CA GLU A 260 -0.50 5.39 19.04
C GLU A 260 -0.11 6.46 18.01
N ILE A 261 -0.47 7.72 18.25
CA ILE A 261 -0.05 8.86 17.42
C ILE A 261 1.48 8.94 17.37
N TRP A 262 2.15 8.77 18.52
CA TRP A 262 3.61 8.78 18.60
C TRP A 262 4.23 7.62 17.82
N ARG A 263 3.67 6.42 17.94
CA ARG A 263 4.10 5.22 17.19
C ARG A 263 3.97 5.46 15.68
N ARG A 264 2.83 5.97 15.22
CA ARG A 264 2.55 6.27 13.81
C ARG A 264 3.45 7.37 13.26
N PHE A 265 3.70 8.41 14.06
CA PHE A 265 4.65 9.46 13.69
C PHE A 265 6.06 8.91 13.51
N ASN A 266 6.53 8.07 14.44
CA ASN A 266 7.82 7.40 14.32
C ASN A 266 7.88 6.47 13.11
N PHE A 267 6.81 5.76 12.81
CA PHE A 267 6.69 4.95 11.60
C PHE A 267 6.80 5.81 10.33
N LEU A 268 6.04 6.90 10.23
CA LEU A 268 6.10 7.82 9.10
C LEU A 268 7.52 8.40 8.90
N ARG A 269 8.24 8.67 9.99
CA ARG A 269 9.61 9.16 9.93
C ARG A 269 10.58 8.20 9.23
N LEU A 270 10.37 6.89 9.33
CA LEU A 270 11.26 5.89 8.72
C LEU A 270 11.29 6.00 7.20
N TRP A 271 10.19 6.43 6.58
CA TRP A 271 10.07 6.58 5.13
C TRP A 271 10.95 7.66 4.51
N PHE A 272 11.54 8.52 5.33
CA PHE A 272 12.56 9.48 4.88
C PHE A 272 13.95 8.87 4.82
N SER A 273 14.12 7.61 5.21
CA SER A 273 15.40 6.91 5.10
C SER A 273 15.53 6.22 3.75
N PRO A 274 16.59 6.49 2.97
CA PRO A 274 16.83 5.79 1.72
C PRO A 274 17.19 4.30 1.92
N LEU A 275 17.39 3.87 3.16
CA LEU A 275 17.74 2.49 3.53
C LEU A 275 16.57 1.75 4.18
N TYR A 276 15.38 2.36 4.24
CA TYR A 276 14.22 1.70 4.77
C TYR A 276 13.62 0.75 3.72
N GLY A 277 13.67 -0.53 3.98
CA GLY A 277 13.08 -1.57 3.16
C GLY A 277 12.02 -2.35 3.94
N GLY A 278 10.79 -2.14 3.60
CA GLY A 278 9.48 -2.62 4.05
C GLY A 278 9.32 -3.70 5.10
N THR A 279 9.98 -4.80 5.04
CA THR A 279 9.80 -5.94 5.96
C THR A 279 10.68 -5.88 7.21
N GLY A 280 11.42 -4.83 7.34
CA GLY A 280 12.33 -4.60 8.45
C GLY A 280 13.39 -3.60 8.03
N ASN A 281 14.10 -3.08 8.99
CA ASN A 281 15.26 -2.27 8.68
C ASN A 281 16.26 -3.13 7.90
N VAL A 282 16.40 -2.87 6.60
CA VAL A 282 17.61 -3.28 5.92
C VAL A 282 18.74 -2.61 6.68
N ILE A 283 19.26 -3.32 7.68
CA ILE A 283 20.36 -2.92 8.54
C ILE A 283 19.94 -2.15 9.81
N ASN A 284 20.45 -2.55 10.94
CA ASN A 284 20.78 -1.72 12.10
C ASN A 284 21.53 -0.39 11.75
N PHE A 285 21.84 -0.16 10.52
CA PHE A 285 22.27 1.08 9.87
C PHE A 285 21.25 2.21 10.02
N VAL A 286 20.01 1.95 10.36
CA VAL A 286 19.00 3.02 10.60
C VAL A 286 19.45 3.95 11.71
N ARG A 287 20.19 3.48 12.70
CA ARG A 287 20.83 4.37 13.68
C ARG A 287 21.91 5.25 13.02
N GLY A 288 22.67 4.75 12.05
CA GLY A 288 23.65 5.49 11.26
C GLY A 288 23.06 6.33 10.12
N ALA A 289 21.85 6.02 9.64
CA ALA A 289 21.17 6.75 8.58
C ALA A 289 20.43 8.00 9.06
N ARG A 290 20.37 8.29 10.37
CA ARG A 290 19.72 9.50 10.90
C ARG A 290 20.20 10.81 10.24
N PRO A 291 21.49 11.04 9.99
CA PRO A 291 21.93 12.24 9.27
C PRO A 291 21.31 12.36 7.87
N LEU A 292 21.19 11.24 7.15
CA LEU A 292 20.56 11.22 5.82
C LEU A 292 19.04 11.49 5.90
N GLN A 293 18.34 10.94 6.89
CA GLN A 293 16.94 11.27 7.13
C GLN A 293 16.75 12.76 7.41
N ILE A 294 17.58 13.33 8.29
CA ILE A 294 17.54 14.76 8.63
C ILE A 294 17.83 15.59 7.38
N LEU A 295 18.84 15.24 6.60
CA LEU A 295 19.19 15.94 5.37
C LEU A 295 18.01 15.88 4.37
N TYR A 296 17.38 14.72 4.20
CA TYR A 296 16.21 14.58 3.33
C TYR A 296 15.08 15.51 3.79
N LEU A 297 14.75 15.49 5.07
CA LEU A 297 13.71 16.34 5.66
C LEU A 297 14.02 17.83 5.50
N VAL A 298 15.26 18.24 5.76
CA VAL A 298 15.68 19.65 5.61
C VAL A 298 15.52 20.11 4.15
N ILE A 299 15.97 19.30 3.19
CA ILE A 299 15.83 19.64 1.76
C ILE A 299 14.34 19.68 1.37
N ALA A 300 13.53 18.71 1.81
CA ALA A 300 12.10 18.71 1.53
C ALA A 300 11.38 19.92 2.18
N LEU A 301 11.78 20.34 3.38
CA LEU A 301 11.26 21.55 4.05
C LEU A 301 11.65 22.84 3.32
N ILE A 302 12.85 22.90 2.73
CA ILE A 302 13.25 24.03 1.87
C ILE A 302 12.33 24.08 0.64
N GLY A 303 12.03 22.92 0.01
CA GLY A 303 11.08 22.83 -1.09
C GLY A 303 9.66 23.20 -0.68
N PHE A 304 9.22 22.74 0.50
CA PHE A 304 7.94 23.13 1.09
C PHE A 304 7.86 24.67 1.22
N ALA A 305 8.86 25.31 1.80
CA ALA A 305 8.91 26.77 1.95
C ALA A 305 8.95 27.52 0.60
N ASP A 306 9.60 26.95 -0.43
CA ASP A 306 9.62 27.53 -1.78
C ASP A 306 8.22 27.47 -2.43
N THR A 307 7.45 26.38 -2.23
CA THR A 307 6.09 26.26 -2.77
C THR A 307 5.12 27.28 -2.17
N LEU A 308 5.28 27.70 -0.92
CA LEU A 308 4.42 28.73 -0.30
C LEU A 308 4.49 30.09 -1.02
N ARG A 309 5.59 30.34 -1.73
CA ARG A 309 5.79 31.56 -2.54
C ARG A 309 5.17 31.47 -3.93
N ARG A 310 4.76 30.26 -4.37
CA ARG A 310 4.21 29.97 -5.69
C ARG A 310 2.73 29.57 -5.55
N PRO A 311 1.77 30.45 -5.85
CA PRO A 311 0.35 30.22 -5.56
C PRO A 311 -0.19 28.87 -6.04
N LEU A 312 0.17 28.43 -7.26
CA LEU A 312 -0.25 27.13 -7.81
C LEU A 312 0.33 25.94 -7.06
N LEU A 313 1.53 26.06 -6.52
CA LEU A 313 2.20 24.93 -5.84
C LEU A 313 1.80 24.77 -4.37
N ARG A 314 1.04 25.70 -3.79
CA ARG A 314 0.59 25.63 -2.38
C ARG A 314 -0.27 24.39 -2.10
N VAL A 315 -0.92 23.83 -3.10
CA VAL A 315 -1.70 22.59 -2.96
C VAL A 315 -0.81 21.39 -2.62
N LEU A 316 0.44 21.37 -3.07
CA LEU A 316 1.37 20.27 -2.83
C LEU A 316 1.74 20.13 -1.35
N PRO A 317 2.29 21.16 -0.65
CA PRO A 317 2.57 21.08 0.78
C PRO A 317 1.29 20.89 1.61
N LEU A 318 0.16 21.46 1.18
CA LEU A 318 -1.12 21.24 1.84
C LEU A 318 -1.53 19.77 1.76
N TYR A 319 -1.44 19.15 0.59
CA TYR A 319 -1.73 17.71 0.43
C TYR A 319 -0.78 16.86 1.29
N VAL A 320 0.52 17.14 1.25
CA VAL A 320 1.51 16.40 2.04
C VAL A 320 1.19 16.48 3.53
N ALA A 321 0.85 17.66 4.05
CA ALA A 321 0.50 17.86 5.46
C ALA A 321 -0.82 17.20 5.84
N VAL A 322 -1.88 17.38 5.05
CA VAL A 322 -3.22 16.82 5.32
C VAL A 322 -3.17 15.29 5.24
N TYR A 323 -2.51 14.72 4.24
CA TYR A 323 -2.42 13.27 4.10
C TYR A 323 -1.55 12.63 5.20
N ALA A 324 -0.43 13.28 5.60
CA ALA A 324 0.36 12.85 6.75
C ALA A 324 -0.47 12.88 8.05
N SER A 325 -1.27 13.95 8.26
CA SER A 325 -2.19 14.04 9.39
C SER A 325 -3.26 12.94 9.35
N TYR A 326 -3.80 12.64 8.18
CA TYR A 326 -4.73 11.53 8.00
C TYR A 326 -4.09 10.19 8.39
N LEU A 327 -2.88 9.89 7.92
CA LEU A 327 -2.16 8.65 8.25
C LEU A 327 -1.87 8.53 9.75
N VAL A 328 -1.51 9.63 10.40
CA VAL A 328 -1.10 9.64 11.82
C VAL A 328 -2.31 9.66 12.76
N ILE A 329 -3.33 10.46 12.45
CA ILE A 329 -4.44 10.75 13.37
C ILE A 329 -5.70 9.95 13.04
N MET A 330 -6.11 9.94 11.75
CA MET A 330 -7.44 9.47 11.37
C MET A 330 -7.47 8.01 10.92
N MET A 331 -6.38 7.52 10.35
CA MET A 331 -6.37 6.17 9.78
C MET A 331 -6.35 5.11 10.87
N ILE A 332 -7.27 4.16 10.82
CA ILE A 332 -7.45 3.15 11.88
C ILE A 332 -6.27 2.19 11.93
N GLN A 333 -5.84 1.69 10.79
CA GLN A 333 -4.69 0.79 10.66
C GLN A 333 -3.87 1.22 9.44
N PRO A 334 -2.84 2.07 9.62
CA PRO A 334 -1.97 2.45 8.52
C PRO A 334 -1.16 1.24 8.06
N ALA A 335 -1.39 0.83 6.84
CA ALA A 335 -0.57 -0.17 6.18
C ALA A 335 0.46 0.52 5.28
N TRP A 336 1.53 -0.17 4.97
CA TRP A 336 2.71 0.36 4.28
C TRP A 336 2.40 0.93 2.90
N TRP A 337 1.52 0.30 2.15
CA TRP A 337 1.12 0.72 0.81
C TRP A 337 0.29 2.01 0.77
N TYR A 338 -0.29 2.44 1.90
CA TYR A 338 -1.00 3.72 1.98
C TYR A 338 -0.06 4.94 1.89
N ILE A 339 1.23 4.76 2.14
CA ILE A 339 2.21 5.85 2.14
C ILE A 339 2.68 6.21 0.72
N LEU A 340 2.57 5.30 -0.23
CA LEU A 340 3.12 5.48 -1.58
C LEU A 340 2.60 6.71 -2.34
N PRO A 341 1.29 7.03 -2.34
CA PRO A 341 0.77 8.24 -2.96
C PRO A 341 1.36 9.52 -2.36
N TRP A 342 1.59 9.51 -1.05
CA TRP A 342 2.19 10.61 -0.30
C TRP A 342 3.69 10.75 -0.59
N LEU A 343 4.40 9.63 -0.63
CA LEU A 343 5.85 9.59 -0.80
C LEU A 343 6.28 10.20 -2.15
N GLY A 344 5.55 9.95 -3.23
CA GLY A 344 5.79 10.57 -4.54
C GLY A 344 5.71 12.11 -4.49
N ASN A 345 4.75 12.65 -3.73
CA ASN A 345 4.58 14.09 -3.56
C ASN A 345 5.67 14.70 -2.67
N VAL A 346 6.14 13.98 -1.65
CA VAL A 346 7.30 14.39 -0.83
C VAL A 346 8.58 14.42 -1.68
N ALA A 347 8.75 13.48 -2.61
CA ALA A 347 9.88 13.50 -3.55
C ALA A 347 9.88 14.75 -4.45
N ILE A 348 8.71 15.25 -4.85
CA ILE A 348 8.61 16.53 -5.57
C ILE A 348 9.06 17.69 -4.67
N LEU A 349 8.67 17.70 -3.38
CA LEU A 349 9.15 18.73 -2.45
C LEU A 349 10.67 18.68 -2.27
N PHE A 350 11.24 17.48 -2.16
CA PHE A 350 12.69 17.31 -2.09
C PHE A 350 13.37 17.84 -3.37
N ALA A 351 12.86 17.52 -4.56
CA ALA A 351 13.38 17.99 -5.82
C ALA A 351 13.32 19.54 -5.94
N LEU A 352 12.22 20.15 -5.48
CA LEU A 352 12.09 21.61 -5.39
C LEU A 352 13.09 22.23 -4.42
N GLY A 353 13.36 21.54 -3.30
CA GLY A 353 14.39 21.95 -2.33
C GLY A 353 15.79 21.91 -2.92
N LEU A 354 16.14 20.85 -3.63
CA LEU A 354 17.42 20.74 -4.36
C LEU A 354 17.56 21.86 -5.39
N ASP A 355 16.49 22.12 -6.16
CA ASP A 355 16.48 23.17 -7.16
C ASP A 355 16.67 24.57 -6.52
N ARG A 356 16.02 24.81 -5.38
CA ARG A 356 16.20 26.06 -4.64
C ARG A 356 17.62 26.24 -4.11
N LEU A 357 18.19 25.18 -3.55
CA LEU A 357 19.60 25.19 -3.08
C LEU A 357 20.56 25.39 -4.25
N GLY A 358 20.30 24.76 -5.40
CA GLY A 358 21.09 24.94 -6.61
C GLY A 358 21.17 26.39 -7.06
N ARG A 359 20.06 27.12 -7.01
CA ARG A 359 20.04 28.58 -7.30
C ARG A 359 20.86 29.41 -6.32
N TYR A 360 20.89 29.06 -5.04
CA TYR A 360 21.72 29.74 -4.05
C TYR A 360 23.22 29.44 -4.23
N ALA A 361 23.57 28.29 -4.81
CA ALA A 361 24.94 27.90 -5.09
C ALA A 361 25.46 28.42 -6.43
N GLU A 362 24.66 29.20 -7.19
CA GLU A 362 25.11 29.86 -8.41
C GLU A 362 26.25 30.79 -8.07
N GLY A 363 27.41 30.62 -8.78
CA GLY A 363 28.65 31.34 -8.51
C GLY A 363 29.62 30.62 -7.56
N ASN A 364 29.22 29.57 -6.86
CA ASN A 364 30.09 28.75 -6.02
C ASN A 364 30.24 27.33 -6.59
N GLY A 365 31.34 27.08 -7.30
CA GLY A 365 31.59 25.79 -7.97
C GLY A 365 31.60 24.59 -7.01
N ILE A 366 32.16 24.73 -5.80
CA ILE A 366 32.23 23.68 -4.78
C ILE A 366 30.85 23.36 -4.26
N ALA A 367 30.05 24.37 -3.91
CA ALA A 367 28.67 24.15 -3.43
C ALA A 367 27.78 23.49 -4.50
N LYS A 368 27.94 23.92 -5.77
CA LYS A 368 27.19 23.31 -6.90
C LYS A 368 27.57 21.85 -7.10
N GLN A 369 28.84 21.50 -6.99
CA GLN A 369 29.32 20.13 -7.10
C GLN A 369 28.83 19.28 -5.93
N ALA A 370 28.89 19.77 -4.70
CA ALA A 370 28.36 19.10 -3.51
C ALA A 370 26.86 18.83 -3.64
N LEU A 371 26.06 19.80 -4.11
CA LEU A 371 24.64 19.62 -4.35
C LEU A 371 24.35 18.60 -5.46
N ALA A 372 25.18 18.50 -6.49
CA ALA A 372 25.02 17.52 -7.56
C ALA A 372 25.32 16.08 -7.09
N THR A 373 26.10 15.88 -6.02
CA THR A 373 26.37 14.54 -5.46
C THR A 373 25.22 14.01 -4.63
N ILE A 374 24.38 14.87 -4.04
CA ILE A 374 23.24 14.45 -3.19
C ILE A 374 22.31 13.48 -3.90
N PRO A 375 21.75 13.77 -5.10
CA PRO A 375 20.93 12.83 -5.84
C PRO A 375 21.61 11.49 -6.10
N VAL A 376 22.89 11.51 -6.46
CA VAL A 376 23.64 10.28 -6.75
C VAL A 376 23.73 9.40 -5.51
N VAL A 377 24.09 9.98 -4.35
CA VAL A 377 24.18 9.26 -3.07
C VAL A 377 22.83 8.66 -2.70
N TYR A 378 21.74 9.47 -2.72
CA TYR A 378 20.43 8.96 -2.36
C TYR A 378 19.96 7.87 -3.31
N LEU A 379 20.09 8.04 -4.62
CA LEU A 379 19.67 7.03 -5.59
C LEU A 379 20.51 5.74 -5.49
N SER A 380 21.79 5.85 -5.19
CA SER A 380 22.64 4.68 -4.93
C SER A 380 22.17 3.90 -3.70
N LEU A 381 21.78 4.60 -2.62
CA LEU A 381 21.27 3.99 -1.41
C LEU A 381 19.88 3.36 -1.63
N TYR A 382 18.98 4.02 -2.38
CA TYR A 382 17.70 3.43 -2.77
C TYR A 382 17.91 2.20 -3.65
N ALA A 383 18.82 2.24 -4.62
CA ALA A 383 19.15 1.08 -5.46
C ALA A 383 19.67 -0.09 -4.61
N PHE A 384 20.56 0.19 -3.65
CA PHE A 384 21.07 -0.79 -2.71
C PHE A 384 19.95 -1.40 -1.86
N ALA A 385 19.08 -0.56 -1.28
CA ALA A 385 17.92 -1.03 -0.52
C ALA A 385 16.98 -1.91 -1.37
N THR A 386 16.79 -1.55 -2.64
CA THR A 386 15.97 -2.34 -3.58
C THR A 386 16.59 -3.71 -3.86
N VAL A 387 17.90 -3.78 -4.04
CA VAL A 387 18.60 -5.07 -4.22
C VAL A 387 18.46 -5.94 -2.98
N CYS A 388 18.77 -5.40 -1.78
CA CYS A 388 18.63 -6.14 -0.52
C CYS A 388 17.18 -6.58 -0.27
N GLY A 389 16.22 -5.67 -0.50
CA GLY A 389 14.80 -5.97 -0.36
C GLY A 389 14.33 -7.05 -1.33
N THR A 390 14.84 -7.05 -2.57
CA THR A 390 14.53 -8.11 -3.55
C THR A 390 14.96 -9.49 -3.06
N PHE A 391 16.16 -9.60 -2.51
CA PHE A 391 16.63 -10.87 -1.93
C PHE A 391 15.79 -11.28 -0.72
N ALA A 392 15.48 -10.35 0.17
CA ALA A 392 14.63 -10.62 1.32
C ALA A 392 13.24 -11.13 0.91
N GLU A 393 12.56 -10.42 0.00
CA GLU A 393 11.22 -10.78 -0.46
C GLU A 393 11.18 -12.11 -1.22
N ARG A 394 12.27 -12.47 -1.94
CA ARG A 394 12.42 -13.82 -2.51
C ARG A 394 12.35 -14.89 -1.43
N HIS A 395 13.10 -14.72 -0.34
CA HIS A 395 13.12 -15.70 0.75
C HIS A 395 11.80 -15.72 1.54
N VAL A 396 11.15 -14.59 1.72
CA VAL A 396 9.78 -14.52 2.28
C VAL A 396 8.82 -15.33 1.42
N GLN A 397 8.83 -15.11 0.09
CA GLN A 397 7.93 -15.82 -0.82
C GLN A 397 8.16 -17.33 -0.81
N LEU A 398 9.41 -17.76 -0.86
CA LEU A 398 9.75 -19.19 -0.90
C LEU A 398 9.61 -19.87 0.47
N GLY A 399 10.12 -19.23 1.52
CA GLY A 399 10.24 -19.82 2.86
C GLY A 399 8.97 -19.74 3.71
N ILE A 400 8.18 -18.70 3.55
CA ILE A 400 6.97 -18.48 4.36
C ILE A 400 5.72 -18.68 3.51
N GLU A 401 5.56 -17.90 2.46
CA GLU A 401 4.29 -17.89 1.70
C GLU A 401 4.04 -19.22 0.98
N ASN A 402 5.03 -19.70 0.22
CA ASN A 402 4.89 -20.94 -0.53
C ASN A 402 5.07 -22.17 0.36
N ALA A 403 6.06 -22.15 1.25
CA ALA A 403 6.41 -23.30 2.07
C ALA A 403 5.41 -23.55 3.22
N CYS A 404 4.72 -22.51 3.69
CA CYS A 404 3.78 -22.60 4.81
C CYS A 404 2.36 -22.22 4.40
N ARG A 405 2.05 -20.95 4.19
CA ARG A 405 0.68 -20.45 4.00
C ARG A 405 -0.06 -21.07 2.80
N ALA A 406 0.60 -21.16 1.63
CA ALA A 406 -0.01 -21.78 0.45
C ALA A 406 -0.21 -23.29 0.63
N LYS A 407 0.73 -23.98 1.31
CA LYS A 407 0.57 -25.41 1.65
C LYS A 407 -0.58 -25.66 2.61
N ILE A 408 -0.74 -24.81 3.62
CA ILE A 408 -1.88 -24.87 4.55
C ILE A 408 -3.19 -24.73 3.76
N GLY A 409 -3.29 -23.72 2.87
CA GLY A 409 -4.49 -23.54 2.06
C GLY A 409 -4.83 -24.78 1.24
N LYS A 410 -3.86 -25.37 0.56
CA LYS A 410 -4.06 -26.62 -0.21
C LYS A 410 -4.43 -27.81 0.67
N TRP A 411 -3.78 -27.96 1.82
CA TRP A 411 -4.13 -29.01 2.78
C TRP A 411 -5.57 -28.88 3.27
N LEU A 412 -6.02 -27.65 3.55
CA LEU A 412 -7.41 -27.38 3.91
C LEU A 412 -8.37 -27.72 2.77
N GLU A 413 -8.00 -27.46 1.51
CA GLU A 413 -8.81 -27.84 0.34
C GLU A 413 -8.98 -29.36 0.24
N GLU A 414 -7.96 -30.13 0.55
CA GLU A 414 -7.96 -31.59 0.43
C GLU A 414 -8.64 -32.29 1.62
N HIS A 415 -8.56 -31.74 2.84
CA HIS A 415 -8.93 -32.45 4.08
C HIS A 415 -10.16 -31.88 4.79
N VAL A 416 -10.60 -30.68 4.42
CA VAL A 416 -11.71 -29.99 5.09
C VAL A 416 -12.95 -29.98 4.18
N ALA A 417 -14.14 -30.19 4.73
CA ALA A 417 -15.38 -30.13 3.97
C ALA A 417 -15.59 -28.74 3.34
N ALA A 418 -16.20 -28.70 2.13
CA ALA A 418 -16.31 -27.47 1.34
C ALA A 418 -17.10 -26.34 2.03
N ASP A 419 -18.00 -26.68 2.94
CA ASP A 419 -18.85 -25.78 3.70
C ASP A 419 -18.38 -25.51 5.13
N ALA A 420 -17.30 -26.19 5.58
CA ALA A 420 -16.77 -26.02 6.92
C ALA A 420 -16.01 -24.69 7.06
N TRP A 421 -16.26 -23.99 8.16
CA TRP A 421 -15.67 -22.69 8.45
C TRP A 421 -14.29 -22.82 9.06
N VAL A 422 -13.35 -22.05 8.53
CA VAL A 422 -11.97 -21.97 9.01
C VAL A 422 -11.72 -20.59 9.60
N ALA A 423 -11.32 -20.51 10.87
CA ALA A 423 -10.90 -19.24 11.48
C ALA A 423 -9.41 -19.02 11.31
N CYS A 424 -9.03 -17.84 10.83
CA CYS A 424 -7.62 -17.44 10.69
C CYS A 424 -7.47 -15.91 10.57
N GLU A 425 -6.20 -15.45 10.65
CA GLU A 425 -5.85 -14.07 10.30
C GLU A 425 -5.40 -13.94 8.82
N CYS A 426 -4.69 -14.94 8.29
CA CYS A 426 -4.09 -14.92 6.96
C CYS A 426 -5.12 -15.21 5.84
N LEU A 427 -6.06 -14.29 5.65
CA LEU A 427 -7.19 -14.45 4.72
C LEU A 427 -6.77 -14.64 3.27
N GLY A 428 -5.75 -13.90 2.80
CA GLY A 428 -5.37 -13.87 1.38
C GLY A 428 -4.91 -15.22 0.87
N TYR A 429 -3.86 -15.78 1.46
CA TYR A 429 -3.34 -17.09 1.07
C TYR A 429 -4.31 -18.22 1.42
N LEU A 430 -4.74 -18.28 2.68
CA LEU A 430 -5.59 -19.38 3.12
C LEU A 430 -6.94 -19.39 2.40
N GLY A 431 -7.59 -18.24 2.27
CA GLY A 431 -8.88 -18.15 1.60
C GLY A 431 -8.81 -18.45 0.10
N THR A 432 -7.70 -18.07 -0.56
CA THR A 432 -7.52 -18.35 -1.99
C THR A 432 -7.23 -19.82 -2.25
N TYR A 433 -6.30 -20.42 -1.51
CA TYR A 433 -5.85 -21.78 -1.78
C TYR A 433 -6.71 -22.87 -1.12
N SER A 434 -7.48 -22.55 -0.05
CA SER A 434 -8.37 -23.53 0.59
C SER A 434 -9.71 -23.63 -0.09
N ASN A 435 -10.17 -22.59 -0.75
CA ASN A 435 -11.52 -22.50 -1.28
C ASN A 435 -12.58 -22.86 -0.20
N ARG A 436 -12.37 -22.42 1.05
CA ARG A 436 -13.25 -22.62 2.19
C ARG A 436 -13.79 -21.28 2.69
N PRO A 437 -14.98 -21.25 3.33
CA PRO A 437 -15.46 -20.04 3.99
C PRO A 437 -14.57 -19.69 5.17
N ILE A 438 -14.03 -18.46 5.17
CA ILE A 438 -13.11 -18.01 6.20
C ILE A 438 -13.81 -17.08 7.19
N LEU A 439 -13.64 -17.40 8.47
CA LEU A 439 -13.98 -16.52 9.59
C LEU A 439 -12.73 -15.68 9.89
N ASP A 440 -12.50 -14.67 9.07
CA ASP A 440 -11.30 -13.83 9.16
C ASP A 440 -11.40 -12.80 10.29
N TYR A 441 -10.26 -12.51 10.91
CA TYR A 441 -10.13 -11.38 11.83
C TYR A 441 -9.28 -10.29 11.16
N PRO A 442 -9.78 -9.08 11.03
CA PRO A 442 -10.91 -8.39 11.69
C PRO A 442 -12.30 -8.52 11.00
N GLY A 443 -12.48 -9.40 10.05
CA GLY A 443 -13.73 -9.56 9.31
C GLY A 443 -13.74 -8.80 7.99
N LEU A 444 -12.59 -8.72 7.29
CA LEU A 444 -12.49 -7.97 6.02
C LEU A 444 -13.47 -8.48 4.96
N CYS A 445 -13.63 -9.80 4.92
CA CYS A 445 -14.51 -10.49 3.98
C CYS A 445 -15.62 -11.31 4.67
N SER A 446 -15.71 -11.27 6.01
CA SER A 446 -16.71 -12.03 6.78
C SER A 446 -17.65 -11.11 7.58
N PRO A 447 -18.87 -10.86 7.09
CA PRO A 447 -19.90 -10.18 7.87
C PRO A 447 -20.27 -10.92 9.17
N ARG A 448 -20.09 -12.25 9.21
CA ARG A 448 -20.26 -13.05 10.42
C ARG A 448 -19.26 -12.63 11.49
N SER A 449 -17.97 -12.51 11.14
CA SER A 449 -16.93 -12.02 12.06
C SER A 449 -17.27 -10.62 12.60
N VAL A 450 -17.66 -9.69 11.71
CA VAL A 450 -17.98 -8.30 12.11
C VAL A 450 -19.14 -8.27 13.11
N ARG A 451 -20.22 -9.04 12.88
CA ARG A 451 -21.37 -9.13 13.81
C ARG A 451 -20.97 -9.73 15.15
N ALA A 452 -20.15 -10.77 15.14
CA ALA A 452 -19.67 -11.42 16.36
C ALA A 452 -18.76 -10.50 17.17
N ILE A 453 -17.79 -9.86 16.52
CA ILE A 453 -16.84 -8.91 17.14
C ILE A 453 -17.58 -7.71 17.75
N ALA A 454 -18.64 -7.22 17.11
CA ALA A 454 -19.43 -6.09 17.62
C ALA A 454 -20.04 -6.36 19.00
N GLN A 455 -20.30 -7.63 19.34
CA GLN A 455 -20.87 -8.06 20.62
C GLN A 455 -19.81 -8.33 21.70
N ILE A 456 -18.52 -8.27 21.33
CA ILE A 456 -17.40 -8.42 22.27
C ILE A 456 -17.03 -7.01 22.78
N PRO A 457 -16.80 -6.84 24.10
CA PRO A 457 -16.31 -5.58 24.64
C PRO A 457 -15.05 -5.11 23.91
N GLU A 458 -14.97 -3.83 23.59
CA GLU A 458 -13.96 -3.27 22.66
C GLU A 458 -12.52 -3.67 22.99
N ARG A 459 -12.12 -3.62 24.27
CA ARG A 459 -10.77 -3.99 24.72
C ARG A 459 -10.46 -5.49 24.66
N LYS A 460 -11.50 -6.33 24.55
CA LYS A 460 -11.36 -7.79 24.48
C LYS A 460 -11.48 -8.34 23.06
N ARG A 461 -11.65 -7.47 22.06
CA ARG A 461 -11.79 -7.89 20.66
C ARG A 461 -10.48 -8.45 20.13
N SER A 462 -10.47 -9.73 19.82
CA SER A 462 -9.33 -10.46 19.27
C SER A 462 -9.81 -11.62 18.40
N LEU A 463 -8.90 -12.22 17.62
CA LEU A 463 -9.18 -13.47 16.91
C LEU A 463 -9.63 -14.56 17.89
N LEU A 464 -8.98 -14.69 19.03
CA LEU A 464 -9.26 -15.72 20.03
C LEU A 464 -10.66 -15.55 20.66
N ALA A 465 -11.05 -14.31 20.95
CA ALA A 465 -12.40 -14.03 21.44
C ALA A 465 -13.49 -14.26 20.37
N LEU A 466 -13.16 -14.06 19.08
CA LEU A 466 -14.03 -14.43 17.96
C LEU A 466 -14.20 -15.95 17.88
N ILE A 467 -13.10 -16.71 17.99
CA ILE A 467 -13.10 -18.18 17.99
C ILE A 467 -13.91 -18.72 19.18
N ASP A 468 -13.67 -18.23 20.38
CA ASP A 468 -14.41 -18.62 21.60
C ASP A 468 -15.93 -18.46 21.43
N ARG A 469 -16.35 -17.41 20.75
CA ARG A 469 -17.75 -17.10 20.51
C ARG A 469 -18.40 -17.92 19.40
N GLU A 470 -17.72 -18.01 18.25
CA GLU A 470 -18.29 -18.56 17.01
C GLU A 470 -18.07 -20.07 16.85
N LYS A 471 -17.08 -20.61 17.55
CA LYS A 471 -16.70 -22.03 17.58
C LYS A 471 -16.64 -22.66 16.18
N PRO A 472 -15.81 -22.11 15.26
CA PRO A 472 -15.70 -22.65 13.91
C PRO A 472 -15.12 -24.06 13.92
N GLU A 473 -15.41 -24.83 12.88
CA GLU A 473 -14.98 -26.23 12.78
C GLU A 473 -13.45 -26.40 12.72
N TRP A 474 -12.77 -25.40 12.15
CA TRP A 474 -11.31 -25.44 11.96
C TRP A 474 -10.65 -24.13 12.35
N LEU A 475 -9.45 -24.24 12.91
CA LEU A 475 -8.61 -23.09 13.25
C LEU A 475 -7.26 -23.22 12.57
N VAL A 476 -6.72 -22.10 12.11
CA VAL A 476 -5.30 -21.96 11.72
C VAL A 476 -4.70 -20.85 12.55
N LEU A 477 -3.84 -21.23 13.51
CA LEU A 477 -3.26 -20.33 14.50
C LEU A 477 -1.74 -20.41 14.48
N ARG A 478 -1.10 -19.32 14.89
CA ARG A 478 0.32 -19.32 15.25
C ARG A 478 0.50 -19.99 16.61
N PRO A 479 1.66 -20.59 16.93
CA PRO A 479 1.89 -21.19 18.24
C PRO A 479 1.64 -20.26 19.43
N ALA A 480 2.01 -18.98 19.29
CA ALA A 480 1.76 -17.97 20.32
C ALA A 480 0.26 -17.70 20.51
N GLU A 481 -0.53 -17.67 19.44
CA GLU A 481 -1.99 -17.51 19.48
C GLU A 481 -2.64 -18.75 20.11
N TRP A 482 -2.18 -19.94 19.76
CA TRP A 482 -2.66 -21.18 20.37
C TRP A 482 -2.38 -21.24 21.87
N ALA A 483 -1.14 -20.93 22.31
CA ALA A 483 -0.80 -20.86 23.73
C ALA A 483 -1.57 -19.75 24.47
N GLN A 484 -1.89 -18.66 23.80
CA GLN A 484 -2.75 -17.62 24.36
C GLN A 484 -4.20 -18.08 24.46
N PHE A 485 -4.72 -18.81 23.48
CA PHE A 485 -6.07 -19.38 23.49
C PHE A 485 -6.27 -20.32 24.66
N GLU A 486 -5.28 -21.19 24.94
CA GLU A 486 -5.28 -22.08 26.11
C GLU A 486 -5.39 -21.30 27.43
N ARG A 487 -4.64 -20.20 27.57
CA ARG A 487 -4.64 -19.39 28.80
C ARG A 487 -5.93 -18.58 28.98
N ASP A 488 -6.39 -17.94 27.91
CA ASP A 488 -7.46 -16.95 28.00
C ASP A 488 -8.86 -17.56 27.86
N HIS A 489 -8.97 -18.72 27.16
CA HIS A 489 -10.22 -19.42 26.84
C HIS A 489 -10.10 -20.94 27.06
N PRO A 490 -9.72 -21.43 28.28
CA PRO A 490 -9.39 -22.83 28.51
C PRO A 490 -10.54 -23.80 28.23
N ALA A 491 -11.79 -23.37 28.45
CA ALA A 491 -12.97 -24.23 28.17
C ALA A 491 -13.13 -24.47 26.66
N SER A 492 -13.08 -23.41 25.87
CA SER A 492 -13.18 -23.53 24.40
C SER A 492 -11.94 -24.17 23.78
N TRP A 493 -10.74 -23.93 24.37
CA TRP A 493 -9.53 -24.60 23.92
C TRP A 493 -9.61 -26.13 24.02
N GLN A 494 -10.23 -26.69 25.08
CA GLN A 494 -10.44 -28.14 25.25
C GLN A 494 -11.37 -28.76 24.19
N GLU A 495 -12.18 -27.96 23.53
CA GLU A 495 -13.06 -28.42 22.44
C GLU A 495 -12.30 -28.65 21.13
N TYR A 496 -11.03 -28.28 21.05
CA TYR A 496 -10.22 -28.43 19.84
C TYR A 496 -9.10 -29.45 20.04
N GLU A 497 -8.73 -30.11 18.95
CA GLU A 497 -7.57 -31.01 18.91
C GLU A 497 -6.61 -30.59 17.81
N LEU A 498 -5.34 -30.74 18.08
CA LEU A 498 -4.28 -30.48 17.11
C LEU A 498 -4.27 -31.59 16.06
N VAL A 499 -4.37 -31.21 14.79
CA VAL A 499 -4.40 -32.14 13.65
C VAL A 499 -3.06 -32.12 12.92
N GLU A 500 -2.53 -30.92 12.62
CA GLU A 500 -1.33 -30.79 11.76
C GLU A 500 -0.51 -29.56 12.17
N ARG A 501 0.78 -29.58 11.81
CA ARG A 501 1.70 -28.45 11.97
C ARG A 501 2.42 -28.15 10.68
N PHE A 502 2.52 -26.87 10.36
CA PHE A 502 3.25 -26.39 9.20
C PHE A 502 4.37 -25.48 9.64
N LEU A 503 5.57 -25.78 9.14
CA LEU A 503 6.78 -25.01 9.43
C LEU A 503 7.22 -24.29 8.16
N ALA A 504 7.65 -23.05 8.31
CA ALA A 504 8.37 -22.34 7.28
C ALA A 504 9.71 -23.01 6.97
N ASP A 505 10.24 -22.74 5.79
CA ASP A 505 11.54 -23.30 5.39
C ASP A 505 12.68 -22.54 6.09
N ARG A 506 13.39 -23.23 7.00
CA ARG A 506 14.45 -22.65 7.81
C ARG A 506 15.63 -22.14 7.00
N ASP A 507 15.99 -22.82 5.91
CA ASP A 507 17.12 -22.41 5.07
C ASP A 507 16.86 -21.05 4.45
N HIS A 508 15.60 -20.81 4.03
CA HIS A 508 15.19 -19.50 3.51
C HIS A 508 15.14 -18.41 4.59
N ILE A 509 14.68 -18.74 5.80
CA ILE A 509 14.65 -17.78 6.91
C ILE A 509 16.06 -17.36 7.32
N GLU A 510 16.98 -18.31 7.44
CA GLU A 510 18.39 -18.02 7.74
C GLU A 510 19.07 -17.23 6.63
N ALA A 511 18.80 -17.58 5.37
CA ALA A 511 19.33 -16.85 4.21
C ALA A 511 18.80 -15.41 4.17
N MET A 512 17.54 -15.19 4.51
CA MET A 512 16.96 -13.85 4.63
C MET A 512 17.66 -13.01 5.68
N GLY A 513 17.97 -13.57 6.84
CA GLY A 513 18.71 -12.91 7.93
C GLY A 513 20.07 -12.37 7.53
N ARG A 514 20.68 -12.90 6.47
CA ARG A 514 21.95 -12.40 5.92
C ARG A 514 21.79 -11.10 5.12
N TRP A 515 20.61 -10.85 4.57
CA TRP A 515 20.32 -9.68 3.71
C TRP A 515 19.52 -8.60 4.41
N VAL A 516 18.77 -8.98 5.42
CA VAL A 516 17.97 -8.08 6.22
C VAL A 516 18.54 -8.12 7.63
N PHE A 517 19.33 -7.12 7.98
CA PHE A 517 19.78 -6.90 9.35
C PHE A 517 18.63 -6.31 10.18
N ALA A 518 17.47 -6.88 10.09
CA ALA A 518 16.34 -6.49 10.90
C ALA A 518 16.37 -7.29 12.19
N ASP A 519 15.97 -6.65 13.26
CA ASP A 519 15.25 -7.36 14.30
C ASP A 519 14.07 -8.04 13.59
N GLY A 520 14.26 -9.30 13.19
CA GLY A 520 13.37 -10.06 12.32
C GLY A 520 12.02 -10.40 12.94
N LEU A 521 11.56 -9.57 13.88
CA LEU A 521 10.37 -9.81 14.68
C LEU A 521 9.10 -9.96 13.85
N SER A 522 8.95 -9.27 12.71
CA SER A 522 7.73 -9.38 11.91
C SER A 522 7.68 -10.62 11.03
N LEU A 523 8.83 -11.24 10.75
CA LEU A 523 8.91 -12.41 9.87
C LEU A 523 8.96 -13.71 10.67
N THR A 524 9.54 -13.71 11.87
CA THR A 524 9.54 -14.85 12.79
C THR A 524 8.16 -15.18 13.36
N ILE A 525 7.20 -14.26 13.28
CA ILE A 525 5.82 -14.52 13.73
C ILE A 525 5.14 -15.62 12.89
N ASP A 526 5.49 -15.75 11.61
CA ASP A 526 4.85 -16.66 10.66
C ASP A 526 5.72 -17.88 10.29
N GLU A 527 6.65 -18.25 11.18
CA GLU A 527 7.52 -19.43 10.99
C GLU A 527 6.80 -20.75 11.23
N GLU A 528 5.71 -20.75 11.99
CA GLU A 528 4.94 -21.95 12.30
C GLU A 528 3.45 -21.64 12.37
N PHE A 529 2.64 -22.58 11.89
CA PHE A 529 1.20 -22.59 12.09
C PHE A 529 0.74 -23.98 12.54
N VAL A 530 -0.30 -23.97 13.36
CA VAL A 530 -1.00 -25.16 13.82
C VAL A 530 -2.42 -25.19 13.27
N ILE A 531 -2.85 -26.36 12.82
CA ILE A 531 -4.23 -26.61 12.39
C ILE A 531 -4.93 -27.40 13.50
N LEU A 532 -6.06 -26.86 13.95
CA LEU A 532 -6.89 -27.50 14.96
C LEU A 532 -8.29 -27.76 14.42
N GLN A 533 -8.86 -28.89 14.82
CA GLN A 533 -10.23 -29.29 14.50
C GLN A 533 -11.08 -29.25 15.76
N HIS A 534 -12.30 -28.73 15.64
CA HIS A 534 -13.29 -28.81 16.71
C HIS A 534 -13.70 -30.28 16.93
N ARG A 535 -13.57 -30.78 18.14
CA ARG A 535 -14.07 -32.10 18.52
C ARG A 535 -15.58 -32.07 18.44
N ARG A 536 -16.13 -32.77 17.47
CA ARG A 536 -17.59 -32.97 17.43
C ARG A 536 -17.96 -33.97 18.55
N PRO A 537 -19.05 -33.72 19.32
CA PRO A 537 -19.54 -34.70 20.27
C PRO A 537 -20.00 -35.99 19.58
#